data_360061a4c2251e8bbce07cee9f55d8e6
#
_entry.id   360061a4c2251e8bbce07cee9f55d8e6
#
_cell.length_a   1.000
_cell.length_b   1.000
_cell.length_c   1.000
_cell.angle_alpha   90.00
_cell.angle_beta   90.00
_cell.angle_gamma   90.00
#
_symmetry.space_group_name_H-M   'P 1'
#
loop_
_entity.id
_entity.type
_entity.pdbx_description
1 polymer ?
#
loop_
_entity_poly.entity_id
_entity_poly.type
_entity_poly.pdbx_seq_one_letter_code
_entity_poly.pdbx_strand_id
1 'polypeptide(L)'
;MFLSPKSLKRLVIMSKQGKASTLDPIQRQEMLQFLSNSRHSRRNKAIYLLTYRAGLRIGSVAGLRLNDVIDSSGKLKEVINLHSSIVKGGKNYAAYINHPELRQALVEYLSTRPTRKGVDALFVSQKGSAFTSNSLSHLMLKLYHSAGFEQASS
;
A
#
# COMPACT_ATOMS: atom_id res chain seq x y z
N MET A 1 -12.55 -22.90 -16.11
CA MET A 1 -12.87 -23.11 -14.68
C MET A 1 -11.96 -22.21 -13.84
N PHE A 2 -12.55 -21.38 -13.05
CA PHE A 2 -11.78 -20.44 -12.22
C PHE A 2 -11.27 -21.11 -10.97
N LEU A 3 -9.96 -21.03 -10.72
CA LEU A 3 -9.42 -21.35 -9.41
C LEU A 3 -9.90 -20.29 -8.43
N SER A 4 -10.64 -20.69 -7.42
CA SER A 4 -11.06 -19.76 -6.38
C SER A 4 -9.84 -19.24 -5.60
N PRO A 5 -9.88 -18.06 -5.00
CA PRO A 5 -8.81 -17.60 -4.12
C PRO A 5 -8.46 -18.59 -3.02
N LYS A 6 -9.42 -19.42 -2.60
CA LYS A 6 -9.20 -20.48 -1.62
C LYS A 6 -8.24 -21.57 -2.09
N SER A 7 -8.21 -21.87 -3.39
CA SER A 7 -7.28 -22.85 -3.95
C SER A 7 -5.83 -22.36 -3.92
N LEU A 8 -5.62 -21.06 -3.98
CA LEU A 8 -4.30 -20.44 -3.95
C LEU A 8 -3.69 -20.38 -2.56
N LYS A 9 -4.50 -20.49 -1.50
CA LYS A 9 -4.02 -20.53 -0.12
C LYS A 9 -3.00 -21.64 0.11
N ARG A 10 -3.16 -22.76 -0.54
CA ARG A 10 -2.26 -23.91 -0.41
C ARG A 10 -0.85 -23.61 -0.93
N LEU A 11 -0.71 -22.72 -1.91
CA LEU A 11 0.59 -22.33 -2.46
C LEU A 11 1.33 -21.36 -1.54
N VAL A 12 0.60 -20.58 -0.75
CA VAL A 12 1.18 -19.57 0.16
C VAL A 12 1.70 -20.20 1.45
N ILE A 13 1.16 -21.34 1.86
CA ILE A 13 1.48 -22.02 3.13
C ILE A 13 2.91 -22.61 3.15
N MET A 14 3.61 -22.66 2.02
CA MET A 14 4.90 -23.33 1.89
C MET A 14 6.09 -22.56 2.45
N SER A 15 5.94 -21.35 2.91
CA SER A 15 7.07 -20.61 3.50
C SER A 15 7.20 -20.94 4.99
N LYS A 16 8.13 -21.79 5.29
CA LYS A 16 8.56 -22.06 6.66
C LYS A 16 9.49 -20.92 7.14
N GLN A 17 9.39 -20.54 8.36
CA GLN A 17 10.33 -19.67 9.11
C GLN A 17 9.85 -18.26 9.51
N GLY A 18 8.61 -18.08 9.91
CA GLY A 18 8.18 -16.85 10.59
C GLY A 18 8.27 -15.56 9.76
N LYS A 19 8.69 -15.64 8.50
CA LYS A 19 8.54 -14.55 7.54
C LYS A 19 7.18 -14.62 6.90
N ALA A 20 6.52 -13.49 6.79
CA ALA A 20 5.32 -13.38 5.99
C ALA A 20 5.61 -13.85 4.56
N SER A 21 4.73 -14.70 4.03
CA SER A 21 4.89 -15.15 2.65
C SER A 21 4.61 -14.00 1.69
N THR A 22 5.48 -13.85 0.71
CA THR A 22 5.28 -12.89 -0.37
C THR A 22 4.39 -13.50 -1.44
N LEU A 23 3.53 -12.69 -2.03
CA LEU A 23 2.70 -13.13 -3.14
C LEU A 23 3.56 -13.36 -4.38
N ASP A 24 3.28 -14.41 -5.13
CA ASP A 24 3.87 -14.63 -6.44
C ASP A 24 3.27 -13.66 -7.49
N PRO A 25 3.81 -13.60 -8.72
CA PRO A 25 3.30 -12.67 -9.73
C PRO A 25 1.83 -12.85 -10.08
N ILE A 26 1.31 -14.08 -10.10
CA ILE A 26 -0.10 -14.36 -10.37
C ILE A 26 -0.97 -13.88 -9.22
N GLN A 27 -0.57 -14.18 -8.00
CA GLN A 27 -1.28 -13.74 -6.79
C GLN A 27 -1.30 -12.23 -6.66
N ARG A 28 -0.22 -11.54 -7.05
CA ARG A 28 -0.18 -10.07 -7.08
C ARG A 28 -1.17 -9.49 -8.08
N GLN A 29 -1.27 -10.10 -9.25
CA GLN A 29 -2.25 -9.68 -10.25
C GLN A 29 -3.68 -9.88 -9.73
N GLU A 30 -3.95 -10.99 -9.07
CA GLU A 30 -5.24 -11.26 -8.43
C GLU A 30 -5.54 -10.27 -7.31
N MET A 31 -4.55 -9.92 -6.51
CA MET A 31 -4.69 -8.91 -5.46
C MET A 31 -5.05 -7.55 -6.06
N LEU A 32 -4.37 -7.12 -7.12
CA LEU A 32 -4.68 -5.88 -7.82
C LEU A 32 -6.09 -5.89 -8.41
N GLN A 33 -6.50 -7.01 -9.00
CA GLN A 33 -7.85 -7.20 -9.51
C GLN A 33 -8.89 -7.07 -8.38
N PHE A 34 -8.65 -7.71 -7.25
CA PHE A 34 -9.50 -7.62 -6.07
C PHE A 34 -9.61 -6.18 -5.58
N LEU A 35 -8.48 -5.48 -5.44
CA LEU A 35 -8.45 -4.09 -4.98
C LEU A 35 -9.18 -3.15 -5.95
N SER A 36 -9.06 -3.39 -7.25
CA SER A 36 -9.73 -2.57 -8.28
C SER A 36 -11.25 -2.66 -8.18
N ASN A 37 -11.79 -3.74 -7.64
CA ASN A 37 -13.23 -3.95 -7.46
C ASN A 37 -13.70 -3.70 -6.02
N SER A 38 -12.80 -3.28 -5.13
CA SER A 38 -13.11 -3.02 -3.73
C SER A 38 -13.56 -1.59 -3.49
N ARG A 39 -14.22 -1.38 -2.36
CA ARG A 39 -14.49 -0.02 -1.86
C ARG A 39 -13.17 0.70 -1.58
N HIS A 40 -13.08 1.97 -1.91
CA HIS A 40 -11.85 2.77 -1.82
C HIS A 40 -10.71 2.20 -2.67
N SER A 41 -11.04 1.68 -3.84
CA SER A 41 -10.10 0.99 -4.73
C SER A 41 -8.85 1.81 -5.04
N ARG A 42 -9.01 3.10 -5.36
CA ARG A 42 -7.87 3.98 -5.69
C ARG A 42 -6.89 4.13 -4.54
N ARG A 43 -7.41 4.36 -3.33
CA ARG A 43 -6.59 4.45 -2.12
C ARG A 43 -5.88 3.12 -1.83
N ASN A 44 -6.63 2.04 -1.78
CA ASN A 44 -6.11 0.73 -1.39
C ASN A 44 -5.10 0.20 -2.41
N LYS A 45 -5.32 0.46 -3.68
CA LYS A 45 -4.40 0.10 -4.75
C LYS A 45 -3.09 0.88 -4.65
N ALA A 46 -3.15 2.19 -4.38
CA ALA A 46 -1.97 3.01 -4.20
C ALA A 46 -1.14 2.56 -2.99
N ILE A 47 -1.79 2.25 -1.86
CA ILE A 47 -1.13 1.71 -0.67
C ILE A 47 -0.41 0.41 -1.00
N TYR A 48 -1.10 -0.52 -1.64
CA TYR A 48 -0.54 -1.81 -2.01
C TYR A 48 0.69 -1.67 -2.93
N LEU A 49 0.59 -0.81 -3.94
CA LEU A 49 1.68 -0.61 -4.90
C LEU A 49 2.89 0.11 -4.28
N LEU A 50 2.69 0.97 -3.30
CA LEU A 50 3.82 1.54 -2.54
C LEU A 50 4.59 0.47 -1.78
N THR A 51 3.91 -0.51 -1.21
CA THR A 51 4.60 -1.63 -0.56
C THR A 51 5.27 -2.54 -1.57
N TYR A 52 4.59 -2.84 -2.65
CA TYR A 52 5.05 -3.81 -3.65
C TYR A 52 6.10 -3.24 -4.62
N ARG A 53 5.86 -2.06 -5.19
CA ARG A 53 6.73 -1.46 -6.21
C ARG A 53 7.84 -0.57 -5.65
N ALA A 54 7.57 0.12 -4.55
CA ALA A 54 8.55 0.98 -3.91
C ALA A 54 9.24 0.34 -2.70
N GLY A 55 8.78 -0.84 -2.28
CA GLY A 55 9.39 -1.59 -1.18
C GLY A 55 9.17 -0.95 0.19
N LEU A 56 8.18 -0.10 0.35
CA LEU A 56 7.90 0.55 1.62
C LEU A 56 7.19 -0.38 2.59
N ARG A 57 7.57 -0.32 3.86
CA ARG A 57 6.83 -1.00 4.92
C ARG A 57 5.52 -0.26 5.19
N ILE A 58 4.51 -0.99 5.61
CA ILE A 58 3.18 -0.42 5.82
C ILE A 58 3.18 0.73 6.84
N GLY A 59 4.01 0.67 7.88
CA GLY A 59 4.16 1.76 8.83
C GLY A 59 4.72 3.03 8.20
N SER A 60 5.67 2.89 7.28
CA SER A 60 6.21 4.02 6.52
C SER A 60 5.15 4.62 5.61
N VAL A 61 4.34 3.78 4.96
CA VAL A 61 3.23 4.24 4.11
C VAL A 61 2.21 5.03 4.93
N ALA A 62 1.89 4.55 6.14
CA ALA A 62 0.97 5.26 7.04
C ALA A 62 1.48 6.65 7.44
N GLY A 63 2.80 6.80 7.57
CA GLY A 63 3.42 8.07 7.96
C GLY A 63 3.68 9.06 6.82
N LEU A 64 3.40 8.68 5.57
CA LEU A 64 3.62 9.57 4.43
C LEU A 64 2.67 10.76 4.46
N ARG A 65 3.21 11.91 4.08
CA ARG A 65 2.47 13.16 3.93
C ARG A 65 2.40 13.56 2.45
N LEU A 66 1.50 14.46 2.12
CA LEU A 66 1.34 14.95 0.75
C LEU A 66 2.65 15.48 0.18
N ASN A 67 3.37 16.30 0.93
CA ASN A 67 4.62 16.89 0.47
C ASN A 67 5.78 15.89 0.35
N ASP A 68 5.64 14.68 0.84
CA ASP A 68 6.61 13.60 0.59
C ASP A 68 6.52 13.09 -0.84
N VAL A 69 5.34 13.14 -1.46
CA VAL A 69 5.09 12.56 -2.78
C VAL A 69 4.85 13.60 -3.88
N ILE A 70 4.41 14.80 -3.54
CA ILE A 70 4.19 15.89 -4.51
C ILE A 70 5.10 17.07 -4.20
N ASP A 71 5.61 17.71 -5.25
CA ASP A 71 6.45 18.91 -5.14
C ASP A 71 5.59 20.18 -5.01
N SER A 72 6.27 21.33 -4.90
CA SER A 72 5.61 22.62 -4.77
C SER A 72 4.75 23.01 -5.96
N SER A 73 4.98 22.41 -7.14
CA SER A 73 4.17 22.64 -8.33
C SER A 73 2.98 21.69 -8.44
N GLY A 74 2.81 20.77 -7.48
CA GLY A 74 1.75 19.75 -7.50
C GLY A 74 2.07 18.52 -8.32
N LYS A 75 3.30 18.39 -8.81
CA LYS A 75 3.74 17.21 -9.58
C LYS A 75 4.22 16.11 -8.66
N LEU A 76 4.01 14.88 -9.09
CA LEU A 76 4.47 13.69 -8.39
C LEU A 76 6.01 13.62 -8.46
N LYS A 77 6.64 13.50 -7.30
CA LYS A 77 8.10 13.31 -7.20
C LYS A 77 8.51 11.96 -7.77
N GLU A 78 9.78 11.80 -8.08
CA GLU A 78 10.37 10.51 -8.46
C GLU A 78 10.94 9.75 -7.26
N VAL A 79 11.30 10.49 -6.22
CA VAL A 79 11.92 9.94 -5.01
C VAL A 79 11.20 10.46 -3.78
N ILE A 80 10.86 9.55 -2.89
CA ILE A 80 10.36 9.86 -1.55
C ILE A 80 11.52 9.73 -0.58
N ASN A 81 11.83 10.81 0.13
CA ASN A 81 12.80 10.78 1.23
C ASN A 81 12.05 10.51 2.53
N LEU A 82 12.27 9.34 3.09
CA LEU A 82 11.62 8.92 4.32
C LEU A 82 12.45 9.36 5.52
N HIS A 83 11.80 10.04 6.44
CA HIS A 83 12.42 10.47 7.68
C HIS A 83 12.59 9.30 8.66
N SER A 84 13.62 9.37 9.48
CA SER A 84 13.92 8.34 10.49
C SER A 84 12.74 8.04 11.42
N SER A 85 11.86 9.02 11.66
CA SER A 85 10.68 8.86 12.51
C SER A 85 9.63 7.88 11.96
N ILE A 86 9.62 7.63 10.64
CA ILE A 86 8.64 6.73 10.00
C ILE A 86 9.29 5.48 9.42
N VAL A 87 10.59 5.31 9.62
CA VAL A 87 11.35 4.15 9.12
C VAL A 87 11.77 3.29 10.29
N LYS A 88 11.52 1.99 10.19
CA LYS A 88 11.99 1.02 11.18
C LYS A 88 13.53 1.02 11.21
N GLY A 89 14.11 1.17 12.40
CA GLY A 89 15.56 1.24 12.59
C GLY A 89 16.13 2.66 12.63
N GLY A 90 15.30 3.69 12.45
CA GLY A 90 15.67 5.09 12.65
C GLY A 90 16.66 5.69 11.66
N LYS A 91 16.87 5.07 10.51
CA LYS A 91 17.74 5.59 9.44
C LYS A 91 16.92 6.28 8.35
N ASN A 92 17.43 7.38 7.82
CA ASN A 92 16.85 8.00 6.63
C ASN A 92 16.96 7.05 5.43
N TYR A 93 15.90 7.01 4.64
CA TYR A 93 15.79 6.07 3.53
C TYR A 93 15.10 6.75 2.35
N ALA A 94 15.58 6.47 1.16
CA ALA A 94 14.98 6.97 -0.09
C ALA A 94 14.25 5.84 -0.82
N ALA A 95 13.02 6.08 -1.20
CA ALA A 95 12.23 5.15 -2.00
C ALA A 95 11.92 5.77 -3.37
N TYR A 96 12.07 4.97 -4.41
CA TYR A 96 11.82 5.41 -5.78
C TYR A 96 10.38 5.09 -6.19
N ILE A 97 9.68 6.09 -6.71
CA ILE A 97 8.31 5.95 -7.23
C ILE A 97 8.30 6.14 -8.75
N ASN A 98 9.20 5.43 -9.42
CA ASN A 98 9.39 5.54 -10.87
C ASN A 98 8.62 4.50 -11.70
N HIS A 99 8.01 3.50 -11.05
CA HIS A 99 7.25 2.47 -11.77
C HIS A 99 5.94 3.05 -12.32
N PRO A 100 5.64 2.87 -13.63
CA PRO A 100 4.46 3.48 -14.26
C PRO A 100 3.14 3.14 -13.57
N GLU A 101 2.95 1.88 -13.18
CA GLU A 101 1.74 1.41 -12.50
C GLU A 101 1.54 2.11 -11.14
N LEU A 102 2.61 2.25 -10.37
CA LEU A 102 2.57 2.95 -9.09
C LEU A 102 2.26 4.44 -9.29
N ARG A 103 2.93 5.08 -10.24
CA ARG A 103 2.70 6.50 -10.55
C ARG A 103 1.25 6.74 -10.97
N GLN A 104 0.71 5.90 -11.83
CA GLN A 104 -0.68 5.98 -12.27
C GLN A 104 -1.63 5.84 -11.07
N ALA A 105 -1.40 4.86 -10.21
CA ALA A 105 -2.25 4.65 -9.03
C ALA A 105 -2.20 5.83 -8.06
N LEU A 106 -1.04 6.44 -7.86
CA LEU A 106 -0.90 7.62 -7.01
C LEU A 106 -1.63 8.83 -7.61
N VAL A 107 -1.50 9.07 -8.92
CA VAL A 107 -2.22 10.16 -9.60
C VAL A 107 -3.73 9.98 -9.46
N GLU A 108 -4.23 8.77 -9.70
CA GLU A 108 -5.66 8.47 -9.57
C GLU A 108 -6.17 8.66 -8.14
N TYR A 109 -5.40 8.21 -7.15
CA TYR A 109 -5.77 8.43 -5.76
C TYR A 109 -5.77 9.91 -5.39
N LEU A 110 -4.70 10.63 -5.74
CA LEU A 110 -4.58 12.06 -5.43
C LEU A 110 -5.72 12.88 -6.02
N SER A 111 -6.22 12.51 -7.20
CA SER A 111 -7.35 13.20 -7.84
C SER A 111 -8.66 13.05 -7.05
N THR A 112 -8.78 12.02 -6.23
CA THR A 112 -10.00 11.71 -5.44
C THR A 112 -9.76 11.74 -3.94
N ARG A 113 -8.54 12.03 -3.50
CA ARG A 113 -8.21 12.10 -2.08
C ARG A 113 -9.08 13.16 -1.40
N PRO A 114 -9.76 12.81 -0.30
CA PRO A 114 -10.53 13.80 0.47
C PRO A 114 -9.61 14.90 1.00
N THR A 115 -10.00 16.14 0.78
CA THR A 115 -9.29 17.29 1.34
C THR A 115 -9.95 17.66 2.66
N ARG A 116 -9.17 17.68 3.73
CA ARG A 116 -9.64 18.06 5.04
C ARG A 116 -8.64 19.01 5.69
N LYS A 117 -9.14 20.11 6.22
CA LYS A 117 -8.30 21.12 6.88
C LYS A 117 -7.51 20.48 8.04
N GLY A 118 -6.20 20.72 8.06
CA GLY A 118 -5.32 20.21 9.10
C GLY A 118 -4.87 18.77 8.93
N VAL A 119 -5.28 18.07 7.84
CA VAL A 119 -4.86 16.71 7.55
C VAL A 119 -3.97 16.70 6.32
N ASP A 120 -2.67 16.58 6.52
CA ASP A 120 -1.65 16.52 5.47
C ASP A 120 -1.18 15.09 5.15
N ALA A 121 -1.68 14.09 5.89
CA ALA A 121 -1.38 12.68 5.61
C ALA A 121 -1.73 12.32 4.17
N LEU A 122 -0.85 11.56 3.50
CA LEU A 122 -1.13 11.09 2.14
C LEU A 122 -2.40 10.24 2.12
N PHE A 123 -2.47 9.23 2.98
CA PHE A 123 -3.61 8.34 3.05
C PHE A 123 -4.51 8.69 4.24
N VAL A 124 -5.80 8.82 3.95
CA VAL A 124 -6.80 9.11 4.95
C VAL A 124 -7.84 7.99 5.03
N SER A 125 -8.32 7.76 6.23
CA SER A 125 -9.33 6.76 6.51
C SER A 125 -10.69 7.20 5.98
N GLN A 126 -11.65 6.28 6.04
CA GLN A 126 -13.05 6.58 5.73
C GLN A 126 -13.62 7.71 6.61
N LYS A 127 -13.11 7.85 7.83
CA LYS A 127 -13.51 8.92 8.76
C LYS A 127 -12.80 10.26 8.47
N GLY A 128 -11.88 10.28 7.49
CA GLY A 128 -11.15 11.48 7.10
C GLY A 128 -9.94 11.80 7.97
N SER A 129 -9.49 10.88 8.79
CA SER A 129 -8.29 11.02 9.62
C SER A 129 -7.10 10.26 9.04
N ALA A 130 -5.89 10.65 9.44
CA ALA A 130 -4.68 9.91 9.08
C ALA A 130 -4.74 8.48 9.63
N PHE A 131 -4.14 7.55 8.89
CA PHE A 131 -3.93 6.21 9.41
C PHE A 131 -2.76 6.19 10.40
N THR A 132 -2.91 5.39 11.45
CA THR A 132 -1.76 4.93 12.24
C THR A 132 -1.15 3.71 11.56
N SER A 133 0.08 3.35 11.96
CA SER A 133 0.72 2.13 11.49
C SER A 133 -0.18 0.90 11.74
N ASN A 134 -0.74 0.80 12.94
CA ASN A 134 -1.63 -0.31 13.29
C ASN A 134 -2.92 -0.32 12.47
N SER A 135 -3.58 0.80 12.33
CA SER A 135 -4.87 0.85 11.60
C SER A 135 -4.68 0.53 10.12
N LEU A 136 -3.58 0.99 9.50
CA LEU A 136 -3.28 0.67 8.10
C LEU A 136 -2.90 -0.80 7.94
N SER A 137 -2.11 -1.33 8.87
CA SER A 137 -1.75 -2.75 8.89
C SER A 137 -2.98 -3.65 9.00
N HIS A 138 -3.91 -3.30 9.87
CA HIS A 138 -5.18 -4.02 10.01
C HIS A 138 -6.03 -3.94 8.74
N LEU A 139 -6.10 -2.78 8.11
CA LEU A 139 -6.81 -2.63 6.83
C LEU A 139 -6.22 -3.55 5.76
N MET A 140 -4.90 -3.53 5.60
CA MET A 140 -4.23 -4.36 4.58
C MET A 140 -4.40 -5.85 4.87
N LEU A 141 -4.26 -6.26 6.12
CA LEU A 141 -4.47 -7.64 6.52
C LEU A 141 -5.90 -8.10 6.18
N LYS A 142 -6.89 -7.28 6.48
CA LYS A 142 -8.29 -7.55 6.14
C LYS A 142 -8.49 -7.68 4.64
N LEU A 143 -7.84 -6.83 3.85
CA LEU A 143 -7.92 -6.89 2.38
C LEU A 143 -7.27 -8.16 1.83
N TYR A 144 -6.10 -8.56 2.34
CA TYR A 144 -5.47 -9.82 1.98
C TYR A 144 -6.38 -11.02 2.30
N HIS A 145 -6.95 -11.06 3.49
CA HIS A 145 -7.87 -12.13 3.88
C HIS A 145 -9.11 -12.16 2.99
N SER A 146 -9.69 -11.01 2.71
CA SER A 146 -10.87 -10.91 1.84
C SER A 146 -10.56 -11.34 0.40
N ALA A 147 -9.33 -11.13 -0.06
CA ALA A 147 -8.86 -11.60 -1.36
C ALA A 147 -8.49 -13.09 -1.37
N GLY A 148 -8.50 -13.75 -0.22
CA GLY A 148 -8.20 -15.19 -0.08
C GLY A 148 -6.75 -15.51 0.32
N PHE A 149 -5.95 -14.51 0.70
CA PHE A 149 -4.54 -14.68 1.06
C PHE A 149 -4.33 -14.57 2.57
N GLU A 150 -4.69 -15.61 3.31
CA GLU A 150 -4.66 -15.59 4.78
C GLU A 150 -3.28 -15.53 5.39
N GLN A 151 -2.27 -16.00 4.67
CA GLN A 151 -0.89 -16.08 5.17
C GLN A 151 -0.01 -14.91 4.68
N ALA A 152 -0.56 -14.05 3.84
CA ALA A 152 0.19 -12.91 3.33
C ALA A 152 0.16 -11.74 4.32
N SER A 153 1.27 -10.99 4.36
CA SER A 153 1.32 -9.70 5.03
C SER A 153 2.03 -8.68 4.14
N SER A 154 1.77 -7.44 4.40
CA SER A 154 2.42 -6.32 3.70
C SER A 154 3.78 -5.98 4.30
#